data_e98e793dcb592107c74ea8332876dae6
#
_entry.id   e98e793dcb592107c74ea8332876dae6
#
_cell.length_a   1.000
_cell.length_b   1.000
_cell.length_c   1.000
_cell.angle_alpha   90.00
_cell.angle_beta   90.00
_cell.angle_gamma   90.00
#
_symmetry.space_group_name_H-M   'P 1'
#
loop_
_entity.id
_entity.type
_entity.pdbx_description
1 polymer ?
#
loop_
_entity_poly.entity_id
_entity_poly.type
_entity_poly.pdbx_seq_one_letter_code
_entity_poly.pdbx_strand_id
1 'polypeptide(L)'
;TTGIELGTPLPTYLFDAGSAQKQEGFFHLLEGFLGLRLPQVAATSGGTTKLYIQTIFAALAVEQKRGWTDYIANIPFFGIRDARIRVTEFLLALGVFERQAKRALLDADSLAIDAEWRKAYDTLRQAATTTGLLIEGLSATPTSTLDTAAVAFVKSNGKTQTPLVEHVEQLRTEHAELSARAETYGKASGSEALQVLETATAELQHLSVLHER
;
A
#
# COMPACT_ATOMS: atom_id res chain seq x y z
N THR A 1 -20.67 -14.48 58.50
CA THR A 1 -21.22 -13.64 57.42
C THR A 1 -20.19 -12.57 57.14
N THR A 2 -19.25 -12.83 56.23
CA THR A 2 -18.31 -11.84 55.71
C THR A 2 -19.07 -10.90 54.79
N GLY A 3 -19.34 -9.70 55.29
CA GLY A 3 -19.92 -8.61 54.45
C GLY A 3 -18.95 -8.30 53.30
N ILE A 4 -19.46 -8.41 52.10
CA ILE A 4 -18.79 -7.88 50.94
C ILE A 4 -18.86 -6.34 51.07
N GLU A 5 -17.74 -5.67 51.36
CA GLU A 5 -17.67 -4.24 51.26
C GLU A 5 -17.88 -3.88 49.77
N LEU A 6 -19.07 -3.43 49.46
CA LEU A 6 -19.37 -2.83 48.15
C LEU A 6 -18.61 -1.52 48.09
N GLY A 7 -17.50 -1.53 47.36
CA GLY A 7 -16.74 -0.30 47.05
C GLY A 7 -17.63 0.73 46.37
N THR A 8 -17.21 1.99 46.41
CA THR A 8 -17.92 3.11 45.79
C THR A 8 -18.22 2.82 44.31
N PRO A 9 -19.48 2.86 43.88
CA PRO A 9 -19.84 2.55 42.49
C PRO A 9 -19.16 3.56 41.55
N LEU A 10 -18.31 3.06 40.67
CA LEU A 10 -17.72 3.84 39.59
C LEU A 10 -18.74 3.95 38.45
N PRO A 11 -19.13 5.16 38.04
CA PRO A 11 -19.98 5.33 36.88
C PRO A 11 -19.29 4.77 35.64
N THR A 12 -19.91 3.77 35.00
CA THR A 12 -19.35 3.13 33.80
C THR A 12 -20.31 3.35 32.64
N TYR A 13 -19.81 3.91 31.57
CA TYR A 13 -20.60 4.17 30.38
C TYR A 13 -20.81 2.89 29.57
N LEU A 14 -22.06 2.68 29.12
CA LEU A 14 -22.41 1.48 28.35
C LEU A 14 -21.87 1.55 26.93
N PHE A 15 -21.75 2.70 26.32
CA PHE A 15 -21.02 2.92 25.05
C PHE A 15 -20.89 4.34 24.59
N ASP A 16 -19.78 4.52 23.84
CA ASP A 16 -19.73 5.29 22.63
C ASP A 16 -19.25 4.38 21.49
N ALA A 17 -19.63 4.69 20.26
CA ALA A 17 -19.08 3.98 19.09
C ALA A 17 -17.55 4.10 19.12
N GLY A 18 -16.85 2.97 19.21
CA GLY A 18 -15.39 2.93 19.30
C GLY A 18 -14.80 2.83 20.71
N SER A 19 -15.61 2.87 21.80
CA SER A 19 -15.10 2.73 23.18
C SER A 19 -14.34 1.42 23.40
N ALA A 20 -14.76 0.33 22.77
CA ALA A 20 -14.07 -0.96 22.83
C ALA A 20 -12.67 -0.90 22.20
N GLN A 21 -12.45 -0.10 21.16
CA GLN A 21 -11.13 0.11 20.55
C GLN A 21 -10.23 0.97 21.44
N LYS A 22 -10.81 1.90 22.19
CA LYS A 22 -10.10 2.77 23.13
C LYS A 22 -9.83 2.11 24.49
N GLN A 23 -10.25 0.86 24.67
CA GLN A 23 -10.16 0.15 25.96
C GLN A 23 -10.91 0.87 27.08
N GLU A 24 -12.10 1.37 26.78
CA GLU A 24 -12.97 2.10 27.70
C GLU A 24 -14.35 1.44 27.79
N GLY A 25 -15.09 1.81 28.81
CA GLY A 25 -16.48 1.44 28.99
C GLY A 25 -16.72 0.07 29.61
N PHE A 26 -18.01 -0.30 29.72
CA PHE A 26 -18.48 -1.48 30.44
C PHE A 26 -17.85 -2.79 29.95
N PHE A 27 -17.80 -2.99 28.64
CA PHE A 27 -17.28 -4.24 28.08
C PHE A 27 -15.79 -4.44 28.32
N HIS A 28 -15.01 -3.36 28.34
CA HIS A 28 -13.60 -3.43 28.71
C HIS A 28 -13.41 -3.81 30.17
N LEU A 29 -14.21 -3.20 31.07
CA LEU A 29 -14.20 -3.56 32.49
C LEU A 29 -14.62 -5.02 32.71
N LEU A 30 -15.62 -5.48 31.95
CA LEU A 30 -16.11 -6.86 32.04
C LEU A 30 -15.05 -7.86 31.55
N GLU A 31 -14.29 -7.55 30.49
CA GLU A 31 -13.16 -8.35 30.05
C GLU A 31 -12.11 -8.49 31.16
N GLY A 32 -11.76 -7.36 31.79
CA GLY A 32 -10.83 -7.36 32.92
C GLY A 32 -11.32 -8.14 34.11
N PHE A 33 -12.60 -7.98 34.47
CA PHE A 33 -13.25 -8.70 35.58
C PHE A 33 -13.26 -10.22 35.35
N LEU A 34 -13.52 -10.65 34.10
CA LEU A 34 -13.55 -12.06 33.71
C LEU A 34 -12.14 -12.61 33.45
N GLY A 35 -11.11 -11.81 33.51
CA GLY A 35 -9.74 -12.20 33.18
C GLY A 35 -9.53 -12.67 31.74
N LEU A 36 -10.40 -12.24 30.81
CA LEU A 36 -10.35 -12.67 29.42
C LEU A 36 -9.23 -11.93 28.68
N ARG A 37 -8.38 -12.68 28.02
CA ARG A 37 -7.40 -12.14 27.06
C ARG A 37 -7.90 -12.40 25.65
N LEU A 38 -8.58 -11.41 25.07
CA LEU A 38 -9.18 -11.52 23.74
C LEU A 38 -8.11 -11.32 22.66
N PRO A 39 -7.97 -12.25 21.69
CA PRO A 39 -6.93 -12.21 20.68
C PRO A 39 -7.21 -11.17 19.60
N GLN A 40 -6.16 -10.82 18.85
CA GLN A 40 -6.27 -10.13 17.58
C GLN A 40 -6.65 -11.16 16.50
N VAL A 41 -7.62 -10.79 15.66
CA VAL A 41 -8.16 -11.60 14.57
C VAL A 41 -8.14 -10.84 13.26
N ALA A 42 -8.24 -11.53 12.13
CA ALA A 42 -8.29 -10.90 10.82
C ALA A 42 -9.50 -9.98 10.67
N ALA A 43 -9.29 -8.75 10.21
CA ALA A 43 -10.34 -7.80 9.89
C ALA A 43 -10.86 -7.98 8.45
N THR A 44 -12.11 -7.59 8.20
CA THR A 44 -12.71 -7.60 6.85
C THR A 44 -12.09 -6.56 5.94
N SER A 45 -11.61 -5.45 6.50
CA SER A 45 -10.92 -4.37 5.78
C SER A 45 -9.44 -4.64 5.49
N GLY A 46 -8.91 -5.79 5.90
CA GLY A 46 -7.48 -6.10 5.93
C GLY A 46 -6.85 -5.80 7.29
N GLY A 47 -5.68 -6.39 7.56
CA GLY A 47 -5.03 -6.28 8.85
C GLY A 47 -5.76 -7.03 9.96
N THR A 48 -5.67 -6.50 11.19
CA THR A 48 -6.23 -7.14 12.39
C THR A 48 -7.20 -6.23 13.15
N THR A 49 -8.12 -6.85 13.88
CA THR A 49 -9.00 -6.22 14.85
C THR A 49 -9.10 -7.11 16.09
N LYS A 50 -9.52 -6.54 17.22
CA LYS A 50 -9.72 -7.31 18.45
C LYS A 50 -10.94 -8.22 18.31
N LEU A 51 -10.89 -9.42 18.88
CA LEU A 51 -12.08 -10.22 19.12
C LEU A 51 -12.83 -9.60 20.32
N TYR A 52 -14.05 -9.15 20.10
CA TYR A 52 -14.81 -8.45 21.14
C TYR A 52 -15.64 -9.42 21.99
N ILE A 53 -15.77 -9.11 23.29
CA ILE A 53 -16.54 -9.93 24.23
C ILE A 53 -18.02 -10.08 23.81
N GLN A 54 -18.58 -9.07 23.13
CA GLN A 54 -19.95 -9.13 22.62
C GLN A 54 -20.15 -10.22 21.57
N THR A 55 -19.10 -10.51 20.77
CA THR A 55 -19.13 -11.61 19.79
C THR A 55 -19.12 -12.97 20.49
N ILE A 56 -18.40 -13.07 21.61
CA ILE A 56 -18.34 -14.28 22.42
C ILE A 56 -19.70 -14.51 23.10
N PHE A 57 -20.30 -13.48 23.68
CA PHE A 57 -21.64 -13.60 24.29
C PHE A 57 -22.72 -13.98 23.28
N ALA A 58 -22.64 -13.48 22.05
CA ALA A 58 -23.55 -13.88 20.98
C ALA A 58 -23.46 -15.39 20.67
N ALA A 59 -22.30 -16.01 20.90
CA ALA A 59 -22.12 -17.45 20.73
C ALA A 59 -22.56 -18.27 21.98
N LEU A 60 -22.49 -17.67 23.17
CA LEU A 60 -22.87 -18.33 24.43
C LEU A 60 -24.35 -18.15 24.76
N ALA A 61 -24.96 -17.04 24.31
CA ALA A 61 -26.36 -16.74 24.55
C ALA A 61 -27.24 -17.34 23.45
N VAL A 62 -27.91 -18.43 23.78
CA VAL A 62 -28.85 -19.08 22.86
C VAL A 62 -30.23 -18.40 23.00
N GLU A 63 -30.66 -17.69 21.96
CA GLU A 63 -31.99 -17.10 21.91
C GLU A 63 -33.05 -18.19 21.83
N GLN A 64 -34.06 -18.12 22.70
CA GLN A 64 -35.08 -19.17 22.87
C GLN A 64 -35.83 -19.49 21.56
N LYS A 65 -36.02 -18.50 20.67
CA LYS A 65 -36.76 -18.70 19.40
C LYS A 65 -35.91 -19.14 18.24
N ARG A 66 -34.67 -18.69 18.15
CA ARG A 66 -33.77 -18.88 16.97
C ARG A 66 -32.57 -19.75 17.24
N GLY A 67 -32.11 -19.84 18.48
CA GLY A 67 -30.90 -20.56 18.84
C GLY A 67 -30.92 -22.05 18.56
N TRP A 68 -32.09 -22.66 18.39
CA TRP A 68 -32.24 -24.07 18.05
C TRP A 68 -32.10 -24.35 16.54
N THR A 69 -32.35 -23.34 15.71
CA THR A 69 -32.32 -23.48 14.24
C THR A 69 -31.11 -22.85 13.60
N ASP A 70 -30.54 -21.81 14.20
CA ASP A 70 -29.39 -21.09 13.67
C ASP A 70 -28.49 -20.62 14.83
N TYR A 71 -27.60 -21.50 15.26
CA TYR A 71 -26.62 -21.22 16.31
C TYR A 71 -25.67 -20.13 15.86
N ILE A 72 -25.42 -19.13 16.71
CA ILE A 72 -24.58 -17.95 16.41
C ILE A 72 -25.17 -17.10 15.25
N ALA A 73 -26.49 -17.04 15.09
CA ALA A 73 -27.14 -16.29 14.01
C ALA A 73 -26.83 -14.77 14.04
N ASN A 74 -26.84 -14.19 15.23
CA ASN A 74 -26.81 -12.74 15.45
C ASN A 74 -25.48 -12.25 16.05
N ILE A 75 -24.36 -12.52 15.39
CA ILE A 75 -23.08 -11.93 15.79
C ILE A 75 -23.07 -10.44 15.43
N PRO A 76 -22.78 -9.53 16.39
CA PRO A 76 -22.57 -8.12 16.08
C PRO A 76 -21.43 -7.93 15.06
N PHE A 77 -21.67 -7.07 14.07
CA PHE A 77 -20.63 -6.77 13.09
C PHE A 77 -19.61 -5.78 13.65
N PHE A 78 -18.43 -6.26 13.96
CA PHE A 78 -17.28 -5.46 14.40
C PHE A 78 -16.10 -5.49 13.39
N GLY A 79 -16.39 -5.72 12.12
CA GLY A 79 -15.36 -5.82 11.10
C GLY A 79 -14.46 -7.07 11.21
N ILE A 80 -14.90 -8.10 11.96
CA ILE A 80 -14.18 -9.35 12.11
C ILE A 80 -14.44 -10.26 10.90
N ARG A 81 -13.37 -10.72 10.25
CA ARG A 81 -13.47 -11.71 9.17
C ARG A 81 -13.81 -13.07 9.75
N ASP A 82 -14.85 -13.71 9.21
CA ASP A 82 -15.31 -15.05 9.65
C ASP A 82 -15.61 -15.12 11.15
N ALA A 83 -16.30 -14.13 11.69
CA ALA A 83 -16.51 -13.96 13.13
C ALA A 83 -17.01 -15.24 13.84
N ARG A 84 -17.92 -16.02 13.21
CA ARG A 84 -18.39 -17.30 13.78
C ARG A 84 -17.26 -18.29 14.00
N ILE A 85 -16.38 -18.43 13.03
CA ILE A 85 -15.21 -19.32 13.12
C ILE A 85 -14.28 -18.84 14.22
N ARG A 86 -13.96 -17.52 14.26
CA ARG A 86 -13.06 -16.95 15.27
C ARG A 86 -13.56 -17.15 16.69
N VAL A 87 -14.86 -16.95 16.92
CA VAL A 87 -15.48 -17.19 18.23
C VAL A 87 -15.40 -18.66 18.61
N THR A 88 -15.70 -19.58 17.69
CA THR A 88 -15.61 -21.02 17.93
C THR A 88 -14.18 -21.44 18.26
N GLU A 89 -13.20 -20.97 17.50
CA GLU A 89 -11.77 -21.22 17.75
C GLU A 89 -11.34 -20.71 19.13
N PHE A 90 -11.85 -19.55 19.56
CA PHE A 90 -11.57 -18.99 20.88
C PHE A 90 -12.18 -19.83 21.99
N LEU A 91 -13.45 -20.20 21.87
CA LEU A 91 -14.16 -21.01 22.86
C LEU A 91 -13.55 -22.41 23.02
N LEU A 92 -13.01 -22.97 21.93
CA LEU A 92 -12.32 -24.25 21.94
C LEU A 92 -10.84 -24.14 22.33
N ALA A 93 -10.37 -22.96 22.70
CA ALA A 93 -8.98 -22.66 23.07
C ALA A 93 -7.95 -23.12 22.01
N LEU A 94 -8.27 -22.97 20.72
CA LEU A 94 -7.38 -23.34 19.63
C LEU A 94 -6.24 -22.30 19.51
N GLY A 95 -4.99 -22.75 19.55
CA GLY A 95 -3.79 -21.89 19.50
C GLY A 95 -3.45 -21.36 18.09
N VAL A 96 -4.45 -20.87 17.33
CA VAL A 96 -4.30 -20.46 15.92
C VAL A 96 -4.22 -18.95 15.72
N PHE A 97 -4.63 -18.17 16.71
CA PHE A 97 -4.83 -16.72 16.58
C PHE A 97 -3.54 -15.95 16.25
N GLU A 98 -2.46 -16.22 16.93
CA GLU A 98 -1.19 -15.51 16.69
C GLU A 98 -0.70 -15.68 15.26
N ARG A 99 -0.76 -16.90 14.74
CA ARG A 99 -0.36 -17.20 13.36
C ARG A 99 -1.28 -16.55 12.34
N GLN A 100 -2.58 -16.56 12.61
CA GLN A 100 -3.58 -15.95 11.73
C GLN A 100 -3.48 -14.42 11.75
N ALA A 101 -3.28 -13.82 12.93
CA ALA A 101 -3.06 -12.39 13.05
C ALA A 101 -1.79 -11.95 12.31
N LYS A 102 -0.68 -12.67 12.49
CA LYS A 102 0.57 -12.40 11.76
C LYS A 102 0.39 -12.52 10.25
N ARG A 103 -0.30 -13.57 9.79
CA ARG A 103 -0.60 -13.74 8.37
C ARG A 103 -1.45 -12.58 7.83
N ALA A 104 -2.49 -12.18 8.55
CA ALA A 104 -3.36 -11.07 8.13
C ALA A 104 -2.60 -9.74 8.03
N LEU A 105 -1.63 -9.48 8.91
CA LEU A 105 -0.75 -8.32 8.83
C LEU A 105 0.16 -8.39 7.60
N LEU A 106 0.82 -9.53 7.38
CA LEU A 106 1.70 -9.72 6.22
C LEU A 106 0.93 -9.60 4.89
N ASP A 107 -0.28 -10.14 4.82
CA ASP A 107 -1.15 -9.99 3.64
C ASP A 107 -1.53 -8.52 3.40
N ALA A 108 -1.81 -7.76 4.47
CA ALA A 108 -2.08 -6.32 4.37
C ALA A 108 -0.85 -5.52 3.92
N ASP A 109 0.32 -5.81 4.48
CA ASP A 109 1.58 -5.18 4.09
C ASP A 109 1.94 -5.49 2.63
N SER A 110 1.74 -6.74 2.20
CA SER A 110 1.94 -7.13 0.80
C SER A 110 1.05 -6.33 -0.15
N LEU A 111 -0.24 -6.18 0.17
CA LEU A 111 -1.16 -5.38 -0.63
C LEU A 111 -0.78 -3.90 -0.69
N ALA A 112 -0.28 -3.35 0.43
CA ALA A 112 0.20 -1.97 0.48
C ALA A 112 1.42 -1.77 -0.41
N ILE A 113 2.41 -2.67 -0.32
CA ILE A 113 3.61 -2.66 -1.17
C ILE A 113 3.24 -2.79 -2.65
N ASP A 114 2.32 -3.70 -3.00
CA ASP A 114 1.83 -3.86 -4.37
C ASP A 114 1.20 -2.58 -4.91
N ALA A 115 0.42 -1.88 -4.09
CA ALA A 115 -0.21 -0.62 -4.46
C ALA A 115 0.81 0.50 -4.66
N GLU A 116 1.78 0.63 -3.76
CA GLU A 116 2.88 1.61 -3.87
C GLU A 116 3.75 1.34 -5.09
N TRP A 117 4.10 0.07 -5.35
CA TRP A 117 4.85 -0.31 -6.53
C TRP A 117 4.12 0.09 -7.83
N ARG A 118 2.84 -0.25 -7.95
CA ARG A 118 2.04 0.10 -9.14
C ARG A 118 1.99 1.61 -9.34
N LYS A 119 1.77 2.37 -8.29
CA LYS A 119 1.76 3.83 -8.35
C LYS A 119 3.11 4.39 -8.82
N ALA A 120 4.21 3.89 -8.29
CA ALA A 120 5.56 4.29 -8.69
C ALA A 120 5.84 3.91 -10.17
N TYR A 121 5.49 2.69 -10.56
CA TYR A 121 5.61 2.21 -11.92
C TYR A 121 4.81 3.07 -12.92
N ASP A 122 3.55 3.36 -12.61
CA ASP A 122 2.69 4.18 -13.48
C ASP A 122 3.22 5.61 -13.59
N THR A 123 3.69 6.19 -12.50
CA THR A 123 4.31 7.53 -12.49
C THR A 123 5.55 7.56 -13.37
N LEU A 124 6.43 6.58 -13.23
CA LEU A 124 7.65 6.48 -14.02
C LEU A 124 7.33 6.27 -15.51
N ARG A 125 6.38 5.39 -15.81
CA ARG A 125 5.93 5.14 -17.17
C ARG A 125 5.30 6.37 -17.81
N GLN A 126 4.51 7.13 -17.07
CA GLN A 126 3.92 8.36 -17.55
C GLN A 126 5.01 9.42 -17.84
N ALA A 127 5.97 9.58 -16.93
CA ALA A 127 7.10 10.47 -17.14
C ALA A 127 7.92 10.08 -18.39
N ALA A 128 8.23 8.80 -18.56
CA ALA A 128 8.92 8.30 -19.75
C ALA A 128 8.12 8.57 -21.02
N THR A 129 6.81 8.30 -21.02
CA THR A 129 5.94 8.54 -22.18
C THR A 129 5.89 10.03 -22.55
N THR A 130 5.81 10.92 -21.55
CA THR A 130 5.80 12.37 -21.78
C THR A 130 7.10 12.86 -22.44
N THR A 131 8.21 12.21 -22.15
CA THR A 131 9.52 12.51 -22.76
C THR A 131 9.80 11.71 -24.05
N GLY A 132 8.83 10.92 -24.51
CA GLY A 132 8.97 10.05 -25.67
C GLY A 132 9.96 8.90 -25.48
N LEU A 133 10.14 8.47 -24.22
CA LEU A 133 10.97 7.33 -23.85
C LEU A 133 10.11 6.10 -23.54
N LEU A 134 10.71 4.93 -23.68
CA LEU A 134 10.18 3.65 -23.21
C LEU A 134 11.04 3.11 -22.09
N ILE A 135 10.43 2.37 -21.18
CA ILE A 135 11.15 1.69 -20.10
C ILE A 135 11.19 0.21 -20.42
N GLU A 136 12.39 -0.34 -20.46
CA GLU A 136 12.63 -1.78 -20.61
C GLU A 136 13.17 -2.37 -19.31
N GLY A 137 12.93 -3.65 -19.07
CA GLY A 137 13.42 -4.39 -17.89
C GLY A 137 12.69 -4.13 -16.59
N LEU A 138 11.67 -3.25 -16.55
CA LEU A 138 10.86 -2.99 -15.35
C LEU A 138 9.51 -3.69 -15.44
N SER A 139 9.21 -4.55 -14.44
CA SER A 139 7.92 -5.22 -14.33
C SER A 139 6.87 -4.34 -13.65
N ALA A 140 5.60 -4.42 -14.12
CA ALA A 140 4.46 -3.80 -13.44
C ALA A 140 4.10 -4.47 -12.11
N THR A 141 4.58 -5.69 -11.86
CA THR A 141 4.42 -6.41 -10.61
C THR A 141 5.71 -6.34 -9.81
N PRO A 142 5.63 -6.15 -8.47
CA PRO A 142 6.81 -6.12 -7.64
C PRO A 142 7.58 -7.45 -7.71
N THR A 143 8.88 -7.37 -7.74
CA THR A 143 9.78 -8.52 -7.73
C THR A 143 10.69 -8.43 -6.51
N SER A 144 10.99 -9.57 -5.89
CA SER A 144 11.87 -9.63 -4.72
C SER A 144 13.32 -9.24 -5.03
N THR A 145 13.72 -9.33 -6.30
CA THR A 145 15.05 -8.99 -6.79
C THR A 145 14.89 -8.10 -8.02
N LEU A 146 15.00 -6.78 -7.84
CA LEU A 146 15.09 -5.87 -8.97
C LEU A 146 16.55 -5.75 -9.38
N ASP A 147 16.87 -6.23 -10.56
CA ASP A 147 18.15 -5.92 -11.19
C ASP A 147 18.07 -4.51 -11.80
N THR A 148 18.56 -3.53 -11.06
CA THR A 148 18.58 -2.13 -11.52
C THR A 148 19.43 -1.93 -12.77
N ALA A 149 20.41 -2.80 -13.04
CA ALA A 149 21.22 -2.77 -14.25
C ALA A 149 20.44 -3.23 -15.49
N ALA A 150 19.38 -4.01 -15.30
CA ALA A 150 18.50 -4.46 -16.39
C ALA A 150 17.44 -3.43 -16.78
N VAL A 151 17.24 -2.37 -15.97
CA VAL A 151 16.26 -1.31 -16.26
C VAL A 151 16.92 -0.28 -17.17
N ALA A 152 16.41 -0.12 -18.37
CA ALA A 152 16.90 0.82 -19.35
C ALA A 152 15.82 1.77 -19.86
N PHE A 153 16.18 3.02 -20.08
CA PHE A 153 15.36 3.97 -20.81
C PHE A 153 15.78 3.97 -22.27
N VAL A 154 14.82 3.83 -23.18
CA VAL A 154 15.07 3.69 -24.60
C VAL A 154 14.27 4.72 -25.36
N LYS A 155 14.91 5.44 -26.28
CA LYS A 155 14.26 6.33 -27.26
C LYS A 155 13.83 5.50 -28.47
N SER A 156 12.54 5.57 -28.82
CA SER A 156 12.02 4.91 -30.02
C SER A 156 11.74 5.92 -31.12
N ASN A 157 12.34 5.72 -32.28
CA ASN A 157 12.08 6.52 -33.50
C ASN A 157 11.21 5.75 -34.49
N GLY A 158 10.40 4.78 -34.02
CA GLY A 158 9.49 3.98 -34.84
C GLY A 158 10.14 2.84 -35.62
N LYS A 159 11.46 2.89 -35.88
CA LYS A 159 12.23 1.81 -36.55
C LYS A 159 13.38 1.27 -35.72
N THR A 160 13.96 2.10 -34.89
CA THR A 160 15.12 1.75 -34.04
C THR A 160 14.85 2.17 -32.62
N GLN A 161 15.36 1.37 -31.70
CA GLN A 161 15.35 1.65 -30.27
C GLN A 161 16.80 1.92 -29.87
N THR A 162 17.06 3.09 -29.30
CA THR A 162 18.40 3.51 -28.89
C THR A 162 18.39 3.77 -27.38
N PRO A 163 19.32 3.20 -26.61
CA PRO A 163 19.47 3.51 -25.19
C PRO A 163 19.60 5.02 -24.96
N LEU A 164 19.00 5.55 -23.90
CA LEU A 164 19.01 6.99 -23.61
C LEU A 164 20.43 7.56 -23.58
N VAL A 165 21.37 6.84 -22.98
CA VAL A 165 22.78 7.26 -22.88
C VAL A 165 23.39 7.45 -24.26
N GLU A 166 23.17 6.49 -25.16
CA GLU A 166 23.67 6.55 -26.52
C GLU A 166 23.01 7.68 -27.32
N HIS A 167 21.69 7.88 -27.14
CA HIS A 167 20.97 8.97 -27.78
C HIS A 167 21.49 10.35 -27.33
N VAL A 168 21.78 10.52 -26.05
CA VAL A 168 22.36 11.75 -25.49
C VAL A 168 23.74 12.02 -26.08
N GLU A 169 24.57 11.00 -26.22
CA GLU A 169 25.90 11.17 -26.86
C GLU A 169 25.81 11.52 -28.38
N GLN A 170 24.86 10.92 -29.08
CA GLN A 170 24.55 11.29 -30.47
C GLN A 170 24.16 12.76 -30.59
N LEU A 171 23.22 13.23 -29.72
CA LEU A 171 22.79 14.63 -29.71
C LEU A 171 23.94 15.59 -29.35
N ARG A 172 24.83 15.23 -28.44
CA ARG A 172 26.00 16.01 -28.07
C ARG A 172 26.94 16.15 -29.24
N THR A 173 27.18 15.06 -29.97
CA THR A 173 28.06 15.08 -31.18
C THR A 173 27.44 15.94 -32.27
N GLU A 174 26.16 15.78 -32.54
CA GLU A 174 25.41 16.56 -33.53
C GLU A 174 25.40 18.06 -33.18
N HIS A 175 25.19 18.40 -31.92
CA HIS A 175 25.28 19.77 -31.42
C HIS A 175 26.67 20.36 -31.61
N ALA A 176 27.74 19.61 -31.31
CA ALA A 176 29.11 20.07 -31.50
C ALA A 176 29.43 20.31 -32.98
N GLU A 177 28.97 19.43 -33.88
CA GLU A 177 29.12 19.60 -35.33
C GLU A 177 28.36 20.83 -35.85
N LEU A 178 27.11 21.01 -35.40
CA LEU A 178 26.30 22.18 -35.80
C LEU A 178 26.89 23.48 -35.26
N SER A 179 27.44 23.48 -34.05
CA SER A 179 28.12 24.63 -33.48
C SER A 179 29.38 24.99 -34.26
N ALA A 180 30.19 23.99 -34.62
CA ALA A 180 31.38 24.20 -35.45
C ALA A 180 31.04 24.73 -36.85
N ARG A 181 29.96 24.24 -37.45
CA ARG A 181 29.43 24.77 -38.73
C ARG A 181 28.95 26.21 -38.60
N ALA A 182 28.20 26.54 -37.53
CA ALA A 182 27.71 27.89 -37.27
C ALA A 182 28.84 28.89 -37.10
N GLU A 183 29.94 28.50 -36.46
CA GLU A 183 31.15 29.32 -36.34
C GLU A 183 31.84 29.55 -37.71
N THR A 184 31.84 28.54 -38.59
CA THR A 184 32.51 28.61 -39.89
C THR A 184 31.73 29.45 -40.94
N TYR A 185 30.41 29.44 -40.88
CA TYR A 185 29.56 30.12 -41.87
C TYR A 185 29.27 31.61 -41.56
N GLY A 186 29.71 32.13 -40.42
CA GLY A 186 29.51 33.54 -40.08
C GLY A 186 28.05 33.99 -40.15
N LYS A 187 27.71 35.10 -39.58
CA LYS A 187 26.36 35.60 -39.32
C LYS A 187 25.35 35.72 -40.50
N ALA A 188 25.73 35.36 -41.72
CA ALA A 188 24.91 35.57 -42.92
C ALA A 188 23.94 34.45 -43.31
N SER A 189 24.05 33.26 -42.72
CA SER A 189 23.13 32.15 -43.05
C SER A 189 22.41 31.57 -41.81
N GLY A 190 22.34 32.38 -40.78
CA GLY A 190 22.16 31.87 -39.41
C GLY A 190 20.76 31.58 -38.93
N SER A 191 19.66 31.88 -39.65
CA SER A 191 18.31 31.76 -39.07
C SER A 191 17.84 30.30 -38.88
N GLU A 192 18.06 29.43 -39.84
CA GLU A 192 17.67 28.02 -39.75
C GLU A 192 18.62 27.21 -38.85
N ALA A 193 19.93 27.47 -38.96
CA ALA A 193 20.91 26.79 -38.10
C ALA A 193 20.77 27.20 -36.62
N LEU A 194 20.42 28.44 -36.30
CA LEU A 194 20.15 28.92 -34.97
C LEU A 194 18.89 28.27 -34.39
N GLN A 195 17.80 28.13 -35.16
CA GLN A 195 16.59 27.44 -34.71
C GLN A 195 16.85 25.96 -34.40
N VAL A 196 17.58 25.25 -35.23
CA VAL A 196 17.95 23.85 -35.00
C VAL A 196 18.84 23.72 -33.77
N LEU A 197 19.77 24.66 -33.57
CA LEU A 197 20.71 24.69 -32.45
C LEU A 197 19.97 24.99 -31.13
N GLU A 198 19.01 25.92 -31.12
CA GLU A 198 18.15 26.20 -29.96
C GLU A 198 17.29 25.00 -29.60
N THR A 199 16.71 24.32 -30.58
CA THR A 199 15.88 23.12 -30.35
C THR A 199 16.71 21.98 -29.79
N ALA A 200 17.88 21.70 -30.36
CA ALA A 200 18.81 20.66 -29.89
C ALA A 200 19.37 20.97 -28.50
N THR A 201 19.62 22.24 -28.18
CA THR A 201 20.09 22.67 -26.86
C THR A 201 18.99 22.49 -25.79
N ALA A 202 17.75 22.83 -26.11
CA ALA A 202 16.61 22.63 -25.21
C ALA A 202 16.37 21.13 -24.94
N GLU A 203 16.49 20.29 -25.94
CA GLU A 203 16.33 18.84 -25.80
C GLU A 203 17.48 18.23 -24.97
N LEU A 204 18.73 18.65 -25.18
CA LEU A 204 19.87 18.25 -24.33
C LEU A 204 19.73 18.67 -22.87
N GLN A 205 19.31 19.91 -22.61
CA GLN A 205 19.07 20.37 -21.24
C GLN A 205 17.97 19.55 -20.57
N HIS A 206 16.89 19.26 -21.26
CA HIS A 206 15.80 18.46 -20.75
C HIS A 206 16.26 17.02 -20.42
N LEU A 207 17.04 16.40 -21.29
CA LEU A 207 17.55 15.03 -21.12
C LEU A 207 18.67 14.95 -20.06
N SER A 208 19.52 15.99 -19.92
CA SER A 208 20.56 16.01 -18.88
C SER A 208 19.96 16.11 -17.47
N VAL A 209 18.89 16.88 -17.30
CA VAL A 209 18.15 16.97 -16.02
C VAL A 209 17.51 15.62 -15.66
N LEU A 210 17.10 14.82 -16.64
CA LEU A 210 16.57 13.47 -16.42
C LEU A 210 17.65 12.43 -16.08
N HIS A 211 18.89 12.66 -16.51
CA HIS A 211 20.02 11.75 -16.27
C HIS A 211 20.65 11.95 -14.88
N GLU A 212 20.53 13.17 -14.31
CA GLU A 212 21.07 13.50 -12.97
C GLU A 212 20.10 13.23 -11.81
N ARG A 213 18.86 12.81 -12.08
CA ARG A 213 17.87 12.36 -11.09
C ARG A 213 17.79 10.85 -11.01
#